data_b61dd9bb65bd0085529f61b32e6e2a5f
#
_entry.id   b61dd9bb65bd0085529f61b32e6e2a5f
#
_cell.length_a   1.000
_cell.length_b   1.000
_cell.length_c   1.000
_cell.angle_alpha   90.00
_cell.angle_beta   90.00
_cell.angle_gamma   90.00
#
_symmetry.space_group_name_H-M   'P 1'
#
loop_
_entity.id
_entity.type
_entity.pdbx_description
1 polymer ?
#
loop_
_entity_poly.entity_id
_entity_poly.type
_entity_poly.pdbx_seq_one_letter_code
_entity_poly.pdbx_strand_id
1 'polypeptide(L)'
;TELTYAELEQYFLKGSTEKIPLFSAVLDLIAGRTPLVVEIKVGYDYKATTEAAAEMLSQYSGVYCMECFNPLALVWYRRHNPKVLRGQLSMDFFHSEDKMPKIVRFFLTNLLLNFCAKPDFISYNHKDRHIRGFRMCRKLFKVKTAAWTIKSQAELEAVRGTFDMFIFDSFLPE
;
A
#
# COMPACT_ATOMS: atom_id res chain seq x y z
N THR A 1 10.00 -14.20 -3.78
CA THR A 1 9.81 -15.50 -4.44
C THR A 1 11.03 -15.81 -5.26
N GLU A 2 11.44 -17.06 -5.26
CA GLU A 2 12.58 -17.55 -6.04
C GLU A 2 12.16 -18.04 -7.44
N LEU A 3 10.87 -17.87 -7.80
CA LEU A 3 10.30 -18.34 -9.05
C LEU A 3 10.49 -17.30 -10.15
N THR A 4 10.86 -17.78 -11.33
CA THR A 4 10.82 -17.01 -12.57
C THR A 4 9.38 -16.78 -13.04
N TYR A 5 9.16 -15.83 -13.95
CA TYR A 5 7.82 -15.60 -14.50
C TYR A 5 7.27 -16.85 -15.24
N ALA A 6 8.13 -17.54 -15.99
CA ALA A 6 7.74 -18.78 -16.68
C ALA A 6 7.25 -19.89 -15.73
N GLU A 7 7.79 -19.95 -14.52
CA GLU A 7 7.31 -20.86 -13.47
C GLU A 7 6.01 -20.34 -12.85
N LEU A 8 5.87 -19.03 -12.66
CA LEU A 8 4.64 -18.41 -12.14
C LEU A 8 3.46 -18.54 -13.10
N GLU A 9 3.68 -18.53 -14.40
CA GLU A 9 2.64 -18.72 -15.42
C GLU A 9 1.92 -20.07 -15.33
N GLN A 10 2.49 -21.06 -14.64
CA GLN A 10 1.84 -22.35 -14.42
C GLN A 10 0.75 -22.31 -13.35
N TYR A 11 0.73 -21.27 -12.51
CA TYR A 11 -0.23 -21.14 -11.43
C TYR A 11 -1.42 -20.25 -11.80
N PHE A 12 -2.57 -20.57 -11.22
CA PHE A 12 -3.78 -19.78 -11.34
C PHE A 12 -4.03 -18.94 -10.07
N LEU A 13 -4.67 -17.83 -10.22
CA LEU A 13 -5.18 -17.06 -9.09
C LEU A 13 -6.23 -17.91 -8.35
N LYS A 14 -6.21 -17.87 -7.02
CA LYS A 14 -7.06 -18.71 -6.17
C LYS A 14 -8.53 -18.59 -6.56
N GLY A 15 -9.15 -19.72 -6.90
CA GLY A 15 -10.57 -19.79 -7.22
C GLY A 15 -10.94 -19.31 -8.64
N SER A 16 -9.96 -19.15 -9.52
CA SER A 16 -10.19 -18.72 -10.91
C SER A 16 -9.36 -19.52 -11.91
N THR A 17 -9.59 -19.28 -13.19
CA THR A 17 -8.77 -19.76 -14.33
C THR A 17 -7.77 -18.70 -14.79
N GLU A 18 -7.73 -17.56 -14.13
CA GLU A 18 -6.87 -16.44 -14.48
C GLU A 18 -5.44 -16.66 -14.03
N LYS A 19 -4.50 -16.21 -14.84
CA LYS A 19 -3.06 -16.24 -14.56
C LYS A 19 -2.61 -14.99 -13.82
N ILE A 20 -1.45 -15.04 -13.19
CA ILE A 20 -0.79 -13.86 -12.62
C ILE A 20 -0.31 -12.98 -13.78
N PRO A 21 -0.88 -11.78 -13.97
CA PRO A 21 -0.48 -10.91 -15.08
C PRO A 21 0.89 -10.27 -14.82
N LEU A 22 1.62 -9.95 -15.89
CA LEU A 22 2.74 -9.02 -15.82
C LEU A 22 2.23 -7.63 -15.46
N PHE A 23 3.01 -6.91 -14.66
CA PHE A 23 2.64 -5.53 -14.28
C PHE A 23 2.55 -4.60 -15.51
N SER A 24 3.44 -4.76 -16.49
CA SER A 24 3.37 -4.05 -17.78
C SER A 24 2.04 -4.27 -18.48
N ALA A 25 1.58 -5.52 -18.56
CA ALA A 25 0.30 -5.85 -19.21
C ALA A 25 -0.90 -5.21 -18.49
N VAL A 26 -0.84 -5.07 -17.15
CA VAL A 26 -1.85 -4.35 -16.37
C VAL A 26 -1.82 -2.84 -16.70
N LEU A 27 -0.64 -2.24 -16.79
CA LEU A 27 -0.50 -0.83 -17.15
C LEU A 27 -1.01 -0.55 -18.56
N ASP A 28 -0.71 -1.41 -19.53
CA ASP A 28 -1.20 -1.34 -20.91
C ASP A 28 -2.72 -1.48 -20.97
N LEU A 29 -3.28 -2.44 -20.22
CA LEU A 29 -4.73 -2.64 -20.16
C LEU A 29 -5.44 -1.40 -19.59
N ILE A 30 -4.92 -0.78 -18.55
CA ILE A 30 -5.53 0.39 -17.92
C ILE A 30 -5.33 1.64 -18.80
N ALA A 31 -4.15 1.80 -19.40
CA ALA A 31 -3.84 2.85 -20.39
C ALA A 31 -4.27 4.26 -19.97
N GLY A 32 -4.11 4.62 -18.70
CA GLY A 32 -4.48 5.93 -18.17
C GLY A 32 -5.98 6.19 -17.96
N ARG A 33 -6.85 5.22 -18.22
CA ARG A 33 -8.32 5.39 -18.15
C ARG A 33 -8.86 5.61 -16.73
N THR A 34 -8.09 5.18 -15.72
CA THR A 34 -8.42 5.38 -14.30
C THR A 34 -7.15 5.63 -13.50
N PRO A 35 -7.20 6.44 -12.43
CA PRO A 35 -6.09 6.57 -11.50
C PRO A 35 -5.76 5.24 -10.82
N LEU A 36 -4.47 5.02 -10.55
CA LEU A 36 -3.99 3.81 -9.89
C LEU A 36 -3.47 4.10 -8.48
N VAL A 37 -3.78 3.19 -7.55
CA VAL A 37 -3.07 3.04 -6.29
C VAL A 37 -2.21 1.79 -6.40
N VAL A 38 -0.88 1.95 -6.45
CA VAL A 38 0.06 0.85 -6.67
C VAL A 38 0.72 0.48 -5.36
N GLU A 39 0.33 -0.68 -4.81
CA GLU A 39 1.03 -1.25 -3.66
C GLU A 39 2.31 -1.95 -4.11
N ILE A 40 3.47 -1.49 -3.61
CA ILE A 40 4.75 -2.15 -3.84
C ILE A 40 5.02 -3.13 -2.68
N LYS A 41 4.85 -4.42 -2.96
CA LYS A 41 5.16 -5.50 -2.00
C LYS A 41 6.64 -5.85 -2.08
N VAL A 42 7.40 -5.36 -1.12
CA VAL A 42 8.84 -5.58 -1.06
C VAL A 42 9.18 -6.84 -0.26
N GLY A 43 10.08 -7.65 -0.81
CA GLY A 43 10.70 -8.78 -0.12
C GLY A 43 12.03 -8.38 0.55
N TYR A 44 13.02 -9.26 0.47
CA TYR A 44 14.36 -9.03 1.05
C TYR A 44 15.07 -7.82 0.42
N ASP A 45 14.97 -7.67 -0.90
CA ASP A 45 15.54 -6.52 -1.62
C ASP A 45 14.44 -5.51 -1.95
N TYR A 46 14.14 -4.66 -0.96
CA TYR A 46 13.16 -3.59 -1.15
C TYR A 46 13.60 -2.61 -2.24
N LYS A 47 14.91 -2.39 -2.39
CA LYS A 47 15.46 -1.40 -3.30
C LYS A 47 15.25 -1.84 -4.74
N ALA A 48 15.69 -3.05 -5.11
CA ALA A 48 15.52 -3.58 -6.47
C ALA A 48 14.04 -3.63 -6.88
N THR A 49 13.15 -4.09 -5.99
CA THR A 49 11.71 -4.13 -6.27
C THR A 49 11.14 -2.72 -6.49
N THR A 50 11.56 -1.76 -5.67
CA THR A 50 11.09 -0.37 -5.77
C THR A 50 11.59 0.29 -7.05
N GLU A 51 12.85 0.06 -7.43
CA GLU A 51 13.49 0.60 -8.64
C GLU A 51 12.80 0.02 -9.89
N ALA A 52 12.59 -1.28 -9.96
CA ALA A 52 11.91 -1.92 -11.08
C ALA A 52 10.46 -1.42 -11.26
N ALA A 53 9.71 -1.30 -10.16
CA ALA A 53 8.36 -0.74 -10.22
C ALA A 53 8.36 0.73 -10.68
N ALA A 54 9.29 1.53 -10.19
CA ALA A 54 9.41 2.94 -10.56
C ALA A 54 9.80 3.12 -12.02
N GLU A 55 10.67 2.27 -12.56
CA GLU A 55 11.06 2.28 -13.97
C GLU A 55 9.84 2.00 -14.88
N MET A 56 9.08 0.94 -14.59
CA MET A 56 7.86 0.63 -15.34
C MET A 56 6.83 1.77 -15.26
N LEU A 57 6.62 2.34 -14.07
CA LEU A 57 5.68 3.44 -13.86
C LEU A 57 6.15 4.76 -14.49
N SER A 58 7.45 4.93 -14.75
CA SER A 58 7.97 6.12 -15.44
C SER A 58 7.51 6.21 -16.90
N GLN A 59 7.17 5.07 -17.51
CA GLN A 59 6.62 4.97 -18.87
C GLN A 59 5.09 5.07 -18.90
N TYR A 60 4.43 5.04 -17.75
CA TYR A 60 2.99 5.10 -17.66
C TYR A 60 2.47 6.53 -17.70
N SER A 61 1.62 6.83 -18.67
CA SER A 61 1.06 8.19 -18.87
C SER A 61 -0.13 8.53 -17.97
N GLY A 62 -0.67 7.54 -17.25
CA GLY A 62 -1.82 7.73 -16.36
C GLY A 62 -1.46 8.30 -15.00
N VAL A 63 -2.47 8.76 -14.27
CA VAL A 63 -2.31 9.23 -12.89
C VAL A 63 -2.14 8.03 -11.96
N TYR A 64 -1.16 8.09 -11.07
CA TYR A 64 -0.98 7.07 -10.05
C TYR A 64 -0.39 7.64 -8.75
N CYS A 65 -0.60 6.92 -7.67
CA CYS A 65 0.17 7.03 -6.44
C CYS A 65 0.73 5.66 -6.07
N MET A 66 1.76 5.65 -5.23
CA MET A 66 2.30 4.40 -4.71
C MET A 66 2.06 4.29 -3.22
N GLU A 67 1.95 3.05 -2.72
CA GLU A 67 1.96 2.77 -1.28
C GLU A 67 2.80 1.54 -0.95
N CYS A 68 3.34 1.50 0.25
CA CYS A 68 4.18 0.40 0.71
C CYS A 68 4.18 0.30 2.24
N PHE A 69 4.29 -0.93 2.75
CA PHE A 69 4.52 -1.18 4.18
C PHE A 69 5.94 -0.81 4.62
N ASN A 70 6.92 -0.95 3.74
CA ASN A 70 8.30 -0.61 4.06
C ASN A 70 8.55 0.90 3.87
N PRO A 71 8.81 1.67 4.95
CA PRO A 71 9.05 3.10 4.85
C PRO A 71 10.31 3.45 4.05
N LEU A 72 11.27 2.52 3.89
CA LEU A 72 12.47 2.75 3.09
C LEU A 72 12.16 2.87 1.59
N ALA A 73 11.13 2.16 1.09
CA ALA A 73 10.64 2.33 -0.27
C ALA A 73 10.09 3.76 -0.48
N LEU A 74 9.35 4.31 0.50
CA LEU A 74 8.87 5.69 0.44
C LEU A 74 10.02 6.70 0.47
N VAL A 75 11.05 6.45 1.30
CA VAL A 75 12.26 7.30 1.33
C VAL A 75 12.95 7.30 -0.01
N TRP A 76 13.04 6.14 -0.66
CA TRP A 76 13.61 6.01 -2.00
C TRP A 76 12.79 6.83 -3.02
N TYR A 77 11.47 6.63 -3.08
CA TYR A 77 10.56 7.39 -3.97
C TYR A 77 10.64 8.90 -3.74
N ARG A 78 10.69 9.33 -2.48
CA ARG A 78 10.83 10.76 -2.16
C ARG A 78 12.09 11.38 -2.77
N ARG A 79 13.17 10.62 -2.88
CA ARG A 79 14.46 11.11 -3.41
C ARG A 79 14.53 11.06 -4.94
N HIS A 80 13.94 10.03 -5.55
CA HIS A 80 14.09 9.76 -6.98
C HIS A 80 12.87 10.20 -7.80
N ASN A 81 11.66 10.12 -7.22
CA ASN A 81 10.38 10.46 -7.86
C ASN A 81 9.54 11.37 -6.95
N PRO A 82 10.01 12.59 -6.58
CA PRO A 82 9.36 13.43 -5.55
C PRO A 82 7.96 13.91 -5.92
N LYS A 83 7.57 13.87 -7.19
CA LYS A 83 6.24 14.27 -7.69
C LYS A 83 5.18 13.19 -7.51
N VAL A 84 5.58 11.94 -7.28
CA VAL A 84 4.65 10.82 -7.07
C VAL A 84 4.15 10.87 -5.63
N LEU A 85 2.82 10.84 -5.44
CA LEU A 85 2.21 10.74 -4.12
C LEU A 85 2.53 9.38 -3.48
N ARG A 86 2.91 9.40 -2.21
CA ARG A 86 3.38 8.23 -1.45
C ARG A 86 2.50 7.98 -0.24
N GLY A 87 1.98 6.75 -0.15
CA GLY A 87 1.20 6.26 0.97
C GLY A 87 2.02 5.36 1.89
N GLN A 88 2.01 5.61 3.20
CA GLN A 88 2.53 4.66 4.16
C GLN A 88 1.44 3.67 4.55
N LEU A 89 1.60 2.41 4.13
CA LEU A 89 0.77 1.31 4.62
C LEU A 89 1.20 0.91 6.03
N SER A 90 0.23 0.73 6.93
CA SER A 90 0.50 0.25 8.28
C SER A 90 -0.72 -0.39 8.93
N MET A 91 -0.46 -1.13 10.01
CA MET A 91 -1.44 -1.82 10.85
C MET A 91 -0.87 -2.04 12.24
N ASP A 92 -1.58 -2.74 13.12
CA ASP A 92 -1.00 -3.25 14.36
C ASP A 92 -0.14 -4.49 14.08
N PHE A 93 1.17 -4.30 13.94
CA PHE A 93 2.12 -5.38 13.70
C PHE A 93 2.32 -6.33 14.90
N PHE A 94 1.81 -6.00 16.08
CA PHE A 94 1.87 -6.92 17.21
C PHE A 94 0.93 -8.11 17.05
N HIS A 95 -0.10 -7.97 16.23
CA HIS A 95 -1.05 -9.02 15.87
C HIS A 95 -0.80 -9.63 14.48
N SER A 96 0.28 -9.24 13.80
CA SER A 96 0.65 -9.85 12.52
C SER A 96 1.48 -11.14 12.71
N GLU A 97 1.43 -12.00 11.68
CA GLU A 97 2.25 -13.22 11.63
C GLU A 97 3.72 -12.95 11.27
N ASP A 98 4.07 -11.71 10.94
CA ASP A 98 5.41 -11.33 10.53
C ASP A 98 6.42 -11.52 11.66
N LYS A 99 7.51 -12.21 11.35
CA LYS A 99 8.62 -12.43 12.30
C LYS A 99 9.57 -11.23 12.29
N MET A 100 9.24 -10.19 13.04
CA MET A 100 10.13 -9.04 13.20
C MET A 100 10.33 -8.67 14.68
N PRO A 101 11.45 -8.01 15.04
CA PRO A 101 11.74 -7.58 16.41
C PRO A 101 10.64 -6.66 16.95
N LYS A 102 10.33 -6.78 18.25
CA LYS A 102 9.29 -5.98 18.92
C LYS A 102 9.49 -4.46 18.75
N ILE A 103 10.74 -4.01 18.75
CA ILE A 103 11.06 -2.61 18.55
C ILE A 103 10.67 -2.12 17.14
N VAL A 104 10.90 -2.94 16.12
CA VAL A 104 10.50 -2.64 14.73
C VAL A 104 8.98 -2.59 14.63
N ARG A 105 8.27 -3.58 15.20
CA ARG A 105 6.79 -3.57 15.28
C ARG A 105 6.28 -2.28 15.90
N PHE A 106 6.88 -1.84 17.03
CA PHE A 106 6.49 -0.61 17.71
C PHE A 106 6.64 0.62 16.79
N PHE A 107 7.75 0.76 16.09
CA PHE A 107 7.99 1.88 15.19
C PHE A 107 7.03 1.88 14.01
N LEU A 108 6.76 0.73 13.40
CA LEU A 108 5.86 0.61 12.24
C LEU A 108 4.40 0.81 12.65
N THR A 109 3.94 0.16 13.73
CA THR A 109 2.56 0.32 14.25
C THR A 109 2.25 1.78 14.57
N ASN A 110 3.20 2.49 15.19
CA ASN A 110 3.00 3.87 15.61
C ASN A 110 3.44 4.91 14.55
N LEU A 111 3.81 4.47 13.33
CA LEU A 111 4.16 5.36 12.22
C LEU A 111 5.35 6.30 12.51
N LEU A 112 6.26 5.90 13.42
CA LEU A 112 7.36 6.77 13.85
C LEU A 112 8.39 7.04 12.75
N LEU A 113 8.49 6.15 11.75
CA LEU A 113 9.39 6.33 10.60
C LEU A 113 8.85 7.33 9.57
N ASN A 114 7.63 7.84 9.74
CA ASN A 114 7.05 8.87 8.87
C ASN A 114 7.84 10.20 8.92
N PHE A 115 8.57 10.48 9.99
CA PHE A 115 9.49 11.62 10.02
C PHE A 115 10.56 11.55 8.93
N CYS A 116 11.00 10.33 8.57
CA CYS A 116 11.98 10.10 7.49
C CYS A 116 11.29 9.89 6.14
N ALA A 117 10.24 9.10 6.09
CA ALA A 117 9.52 8.75 4.87
C ALA A 117 8.73 9.94 4.30
N LYS A 118 8.15 10.80 5.17
CA LYS A 118 7.29 11.93 4.83
C LYS A 118 6.22 11.54 3.80
N PRO A 119 5.32 10.60 4.14
CA PRO A 119 4.26 10.19 3.24
C PRO A 119 3.26 11.33 3.02
N ASP A 120 2.64 11.34 1.84
CA ASP A 120 1.58 12.29 1.49
C ASP A 120 0.23 11.85 2.07
N PHE A 121 0.04 10.53 2.26
CA PHE A 121 -1.13 9.95 2.94
C PHE A 121 -0.73 8.71 3.75
N ILE A 122 -1.62 8.28 4.64
CA ILE A 122 -1.45 7.06 5.44
C ILE A 122 -2.57 6.09 5.11
N SER A 123 -2.21 4.89 4.67
CA SER A 123 -3.13 3.78 4.44
C SER A 123 -3.08 2.83 5.64
N TYR A 124 -4.12 2.83 6.49
CA TYR A 124 -4.09 2.14 7.78
C TYR A 124 -5.21 1.11 7.89
N ASN A 125 -4.89 -0.04 8.51
CA ASN A 125 -5.91 -1.06 8.77
C ASN A 125 -7.04 -0.44 9.61
N HIS A 126 -8.26 -0.44 9.10
CA HIS A 126 -9.41 0.20 9.72
C HIS A 126 -9.75 -0.39 11.09
N LYS A 127 -9.42 -1.66 11.34
CA LYS A 127 -9.65 -2.34 12.63
C LYS A 127 -8.74 -1.78 13.73
N ASP A 128 -7.56 -1.29 13.35
CA ASP A 128 -6.53 -0.78 14.25
C ASP A 128 -6.59 0.76 14.42
N ARG A 129 -7.68 1.41 13.97
CA ARG A 129 -7.86 2.88 14.02
C ARG A 129 -7.75 3.51 15.41
N HIS A 130 -7.78 2.70 16.46
CA HIS A 130 -7.63 3.15 17.85
C HIS A 130 -6.17 3.37 18.26
N ILE A 131 -5.20 2.89 17.49
CA ILE A 131 -3.76 3.03 17.79
C ILE A 131 -3.37 4.51 17.92
N ARG A 132 -2.59 4.81 18.96
CA ARG A 132 -2.23 6.20 19.31
C ARG A 132 -1.44 6.90 18.20
N GLY A 133 -0.48 6.23 17.58
CA GLY A 133 0.33 6.78 16.49
C GLY A 133 -0.53 7.22 15.30
N PHE A 134 -1.45 6.37 14.85
CA PHE A 134 -2.39 6.70 13.78
C PHE A 134 -3.29 7.88 14.16
N ARG A 135 -3.87 7.86 15.36
CA ARG A 135 -4.73 8.97 15.84
C ARG A 135 -3.98 10.30 15.92
N MET A 136 -2.71 10.27 16.30
CA MET A 136 -1.85 11.46 16.34
C MET A 136 -1.59 12.00 14.95
N CYS A 137 -1.21 11.13 13.99
CA CYS A 137 -1.01 11.51 12.59
C CYS A 137 -2.26 12.18 12.00
N ARG A 138 -3.43 11.58 12.22
CA ARG A 138 -4.70 12.09 11.72
C ARG A 138 -5.11 13.41 12.39
N LYS A 139 -5.09 13.48 13.73
CA LYS A 139 -5.66 14.61 14.47
C LYS A 139 -4.71 15.79 14.58
N LEU A 140 -3.43 15.52 14.85
CA LEU A 140 -2.44 16.57 15.09
C LEU A 140 -1.79 17.04 13.79
N PHE A 141 -1.33 16.09 12.96
CA PHE A 141 -0.66 16.41 11.70
C PHE A 141 -1.62 16.54 10.51
N LYS A 142 -2.91 16.21 10.68
CA LYS A 142 -3.96 16.30 9.65
C LYS A 142 -3.60 15.62 8.34
N VAL A 143 -2.83 14.53 8.42
CA VAL A 143 -2.46 13.72 7.25
C VAL A 143 -3.70 13.05 6.69
N LYS A 144 -3.83 13.02 5.36
CA LYS A 144 -4.90 12.28 4.67
C LYS A 144 -4.79 10.79 4.94
N THR A 145 -5.94 10.12 5.08
CA THR A 145 -5.98 8.73 5.52
C THR A 145 -6.84 7.87 4.62
N ALA A 146 -6.37 6.66 4.30
CA ALA A 146 -7.10 5.61 3.61
C ALA A 146 -7.32 4.42 4.54
N ALA A 147 -8.55 3.90 4.58
CA ALA A 147 -8.88 2.66 5.30
C ALA A 147 -8.72 1.45 4.39
N TRP A 148 -8.10 0.37 4.86
CA TRP A 148 -8.00 -0.91 4.15
C TRP A 148 -8.21 -2.07 5.12
N THR A 149 -8.64 -3.26 4.69
CA THR A 149 -9.46 -3.48 3.53
C THR A 149 -10.89 -3.60 4.01
N ILE A 150 -11.77 -2.76 3.51
CA ILE A 150 -13.21 -2.75 3.87
C ILE A 150 -13.89 -3.88 3.09
N LYS A 151 -14.63 -4.74 3.77
CA LYS A 151 -15.23 -5.94 3.17
C LYS A 151 -16.76 -5.98 3.21
N SER A 152 -17.38 -4.93 3.74
CA SER A 152 -18.85 -4.84 3.80
C SER A 152 -19.30 -3.38 3.97
N GLN A 153 -20.55 -3.12 3.62
CA GLN A 153 -21.18 -1.82 3.84
C GLN A 153 -21.16 -1.43 5.34
N ALA A 154 -21.38 -2.38 6.24
CA ALA A 154 -21.35 -2.15 7.68
C ALA A 154 -19.95 -1.70 8.17
N GLU A 155 -18.86 -2.31 7.67
CA GLU A 155 -17.50 -1.86 7.97
C GLU A 155 -17.24 -0.46 7.43
N LEU A 156 -17.72 -0.15 6.23
CA LEU A 156 -17.59 1.18 5.62
C LEU A 156 -18.27 2.25 6.50
N GLU A 157 -19.52 2.04 6.88
CA GLU A 157 -20.26 2.97 7.73
C GLU A 157 -19.58 3.18 9.09
N ALA A 158 -19.05 2.12 9.69
CA ALA A 158 -18.36 2.18 10.98
C ALA A 158 -17.10 3.05 10.98
N VAL A 159 -16.53 3.36 9.81
CA VAL A 159 -15.27 4.11 9.67
C VAL A 159 -15.38 5.38 8.85
N ARG A 160 -16.53 5.65 8.22
CA ARG A 160 -16.79 6.79 7.32
C ARG A 160 -16.40 8.15 7.94
N GLY A 161 -16.57 8.33 9.24
CA GLY A 161 -16.15 9.54 9.99
C GLY A 161 -14.68 9.55 10.43
N THR A 162 -13.94 8.49 10.16
CA THR A 162 -12.54 8.35 10.63
C THR A 162 -11.52 8.49 9.51
N PHE A 163 -11.84 8.02 8.31
CA PHE A 163 -10.91 8.02 7.17
C PHE A 163 -11.42 8.92 6.05
N ASP A 164 -10.49 9.42 5.22
CA ASP A 164 -10.80 10.26 4.06
C ASP A 164 -11.08 9.43 2.80
N MET A 165 -10.47 8.24 2.68
CA MET A 165 -10.56 7.33 1.53
C MET A 165 -10.75 5.89 2.01
N PHE A 166 -11.28 5.03 1.11
CA PHE A 166 -11.61 3.65 1.45
C PHE A 166 -11.14 2.71 0.34
N ILE A 167 -10.31 1.73 0.71
CA ILE A 167 -9.91 0.61 -0.14
C ILE A 167 -10.80 -0.56 0.24
N PHE A 168 -11.65 -1.00 -0.66
CA PHE A 168 -12.64 -2.05 -0.43
C PHE A 168 -12.47 -3.21 -1.41
N ASP A 169 -12.99 -4.36 -1.03
CA ASP A 169 -12.91 -5.60 -1.78
C ASP A 169 -14.15 -6.45 -1.46
N SER A 170 -14.59 -7.29 -2.42
CA SER A 170 -15.67 -8.28 -2.27
C SER A 170 -17.09 -7.71 -2.13
N PHE A 171 -17.30 -6.39 -2.26
CA PHE A 171 -18.64 -5.78 -2.32
C PHE A 171 -18.57 -4.47 -3.10
N LEU A 172 -19.74 -3.95 -3.53
CA LEU A 172 -19.88 -2.62 -4.10
C LEU A 172 -20.50 -1.69 -3.05
N PRO A 173 -19.84 -0.57 -2.68
CA PRO A 173 -20.41 0.40 -1.75
C PRO A 173 -21.67 1.09 -2.29
N GLU A 174 -22.64 1.32 -1.40
CA GLU A 174 -23.83 2.12 -1.66
C GLU A 174 -23.63 3.60 -1.33
#